data_6c11bde13d203d3b5365fd905c2ee28e
#
_entry.id   6c11bde13d203d3b5365fd905c2ee28e
#
_cell.length_a   1.000
_cell.length_b   1.000
_cell.length_c   1.000
_cell.angle_alpha   90.00
_cell.angle_beta   90.00
_cell.angle_gamma   90.00
#
_symmetry.space_group_name_H-M   'P 1'
#
loop_
_entity.id
_entity.type
_entity.pdbx_description
1 polymer ?
#
loop_
_entity_poly.entity_id
_entity_poly.type
_entity_poly.pdbx_seq_one_letter_code
_entity_poly.pdbx_strand_id
1 'polypeptide(L)' 'DKDQKEALQIAKELTAKLIECRTVSVGNVTEVFPRIYRCVYKTITDETGQKESAGE' A
#
# COMPACT_ATOMS: atom_id res chain seq x y z
N ASP A 1 -8.84 10.30 5.42
CA ASP A 1 -9.77 9.59 6.27
C ASP A 1 -9.08 8.38 6.89
N LYS A 2 -9.85 7.58 7.57
CA LYS A 2 -9.28 6.50 8.33
C LYS A 2 -8.59 5.46 7.47
N ASP A 3 -9.19 5.08 6.37
CA ASP A 3 -8.60 4.09 5.50
C ASP A 3 -7.34 4.63 4.85
N GLN A 4 -7.31 5.91 4.54
CA GLN A 4 -6.12 6.50 3.95
C GLN A 4 -4.98 6.51 4.95
N LYS A 5 -5.28 6.83 6.21
CA LYS A 5 -4.23 6.85 7.20
C LYS A 5 -3.68 5.45 7.44
N GLU A 6 -4.56 4.48 7.49
CA GLU A 6 -4.13 3.11 7.71
C GLU A 6 -3.31 2.62 6.53
N ALA A 7 -3.74 2.93 5.32
CA ALA A 7 -3.01 2.49 4.15
C ALA A 7 -1.63 3.13 4.10
N LEU A 8 -1.54 4.40 4.48
CA LEU A 8 -0.26 5.08 4.48
C LEU A 8 0.68 4.45 5.49
N GLN A 9 0.16 4.12 6.66
CA GLN A 9 0.98 3.50 7.69
C GLN A 9 1.52 2.16 7.21
N ILE A 10 0.67 1.33 6.64
CA ILE A 10 1.08 0.02 6.17
C ILE A 10 2.06 0.17 5.01
N ALA A 11 1.79 1.10 4.12
CA ALA A 11 2.67 1.29 2.97
C ALA A 11 4.07 1.72 3.43
N LYS A 12 4.13 2.57 4.46
CA LYS A 12 5.42 3.01 4.96
C LYS A 12 6.20 1.83 5.54
N GLU A 13 5.53 0.99 6.29
CA GLU A 13 6.20 -0.14 6.91
C GLU A 13 6.63 -1.16 5.87
N LEU A 14 5.78 -1.41 4.90
CA LEU A 14 6.12 -2.35 3.85
C LEU A 14 7.29 -1.84 3.03
N THR A 15 7.28 -0.54 2.70
CA THR A 15 8.35 0.02 1.92
C THR A 15 9.68 -0.08 2.67
N ALA A 16 9.67 0.14 3.98
CA ALA A 16 10.88 0.01 4.76
C ALA A 16 11.44 -1.41 4.68
N LYS A 17 10.55 -2.39 4.73
CA LYS A 17 11.00 -3.78 4.62
C LYS A 17 11.55 -4.07 3.23
N LEU A 18 10.94 -3.53 2.21
CA LEU A 18 11.41 -3.77 0.86
C LEU A 18 12.78 -3.15 0.65
N ILE A 19 13.04 -2.02 1.28
CA ILE A 19 14.34 -1.39 1.19
C ILE A 19 15.37 -2.24 1.94
N GLU A 20 15.00 -2.76 3.09
CA GLU A 20 15.90 -3.62 3.84
C GLU A 20 16.27 -4.86 3.04
N CYS A 21 15.31 -5.40 2.30
CA CYS A 21 15.55 -6.59 1.51
C CYS A 21 16.15 -6.25 0.16
N ARG A 22 16.40 -4.98 -0.08
CA ARG A 22 17.02 -4.51 -1.32
C ARG A 22 16.17 -4.77 -2.55
N THR A 23 14.88 -4.96 -2.35
CA THR A 23 13.95 -5.06 -3.45
C THR A 23 13.66 -3.68 -4.01
N VAL A 24 13.64 -2.68 -3.13
CA VAL A 24 13.42 -1.30 -3.52
C VAL A 24 14.60 -0.50 -3.01
N SER A 25 15.12 0.41 -3.80
CA SER A 25 16.22 1.22 -3.36
C SER A 25 15.74 2.63 -3.08
N VAL A 26 16.54 3.38 -2.36
CA VAL A 26 16.20 4.75 -2.06
C VAL A 26 16.05 5.52 -3.35
N GLY A 27 16.78 5.12 -4.38
CA GLY A 27 16.76 5.85 -5.64
C GLY A 27 15.44 5.73 -6.38
N ASN A 28 14.71 4.63 -6.19
CA ASN A 28 13.45 4.50 -6.92
C ASN A 28 12.24 4.40 -6.02
N VAL A 29 12.39 4.70 -4.73
CA VAL A 29 11.26 4.58 -3.82
C VAL A 29 10.17 5.59 -4.16
N THR A 30 10.54 6.74 -4.72
CA THR A 30 9.53 7.74 -5.04
C THR A 30 8.62 7.27 -6.15
N GLU A 31 9.07 6.34 -7.00
CA GLU A 31 8.22 5.80 -8.02
C GLU A 31 7.43 4.60 -7.50
N VAL A 32 8.03 3.87 -6.58
CA VAL A 32 7.41 2.65 -6.10
C VAL A 32 6.39 2.90 -5.01
N PHE A 33 6.66 3.87 -4.13
CA PHE A 33 5.80 4.11 -2.98
C PHE A 33 4.35 4.39 -3.36
N PRO A 34 4.06 5.25 -4.35
CA PRO A 34 2.66 5.49 -4.68
C PRO A 34 1.95 4.23 -5.16
N ARG A 35 2.67 3.34 -5.82
CA ARG A 35 2.06 2.11 -6.28
C ARG A 35 1.77 1.20 -5.10
N ILE A 36 2.69 1.15 -4.13
CA ILE A 36 2.48 0.35 -2.93
C ILE A 36 1.28 0.89 -2.17
N TYR A 37 1.21 2.21 -2.01
CA TYR A 37 0.12 2.82 -1.26
C TYR A 37 -1.21 2.50 -1.93
N ARG A 38 -1.27 2.63 -3.25
CA ARG A 38 -2.51 2.37 -3.97
C ARG A 38 -2.94 0.93 -3.81
N CYS A 39 -1.99 0.02 -3.87
CA CYS A 39 -2.29 -1.40 -3.73
C CYS A 39 -2.81 -1.68 -2.32
N VAL A 40 -2.18 -1.11 -1.31
CA VAL A 40 -2.61 -1.33 0.06
C VAL A 40 -3.99 -0.72 0.28
N TYR A 41 -4.20 0.50 -0.22
CA TYR A 41 -5.46 1.16 -0.02
C TYR A 41 -6.59 0.37 -0.67
N LYS A 42 -6.35 -0.12 -1.87
CA LYS A 42 -7.36 -0.89 -2.56
C LYS A 42 -7.68 -2.17 -1.79
N THR A 43 -6.66 -2.83 -1.27
CA THR A 43 -6.86 -4.05 -0.52
C THR A 43 -7.66 -3.79 0.74
N ILE A 44 -7.34 -2.73 1.44
CA ILE A 44 -8.06 -2.41 2.68
C ILE A 44 -9.51 -2.12 2.39
N THR A 45 -9.79 -1.32 1.38
CA THR A 45 -11.17 -0.96 1.11
C THR A 45 -11.96 -2.15 0.61
N ASP A 46 -11.32 -3.05 -0.11
CA ASP A 46 -12.00 -4.26 -0.54
C ASP A 46 -12.36 -5.11 0.65
N GLU A 47 -11.44 -5.20 1.62
CA GLU A 47 -11.69 -6.04 2.77
C GLU A 47 -12.71 -5.45 3.71
N THR A 48 -12.80 -4.13 3.78
CA THR A 48 -13.66 -3.53 4.78
C THR A 48 -15.06 -3.28 4.27
N GLY A 49 -15.40 -3.73 3.11
CA GLY A 49 -16.77 -3.60 2.79
C GLY A 49 -17.12 -3.26 1.40
N GLN A 50 -16.18 -3.17 0.58
CA GLN A 50 -16.50 -2.85 -0.77
C GLN A 50 -16.62 -4.07 -1.58
N LYS A 51 -16.87 -5.13 -0.92
CA LYS A 51 -16.83 -6.32 -1.63
C LYS A 51 -17.87 -6.50 -2.59
N GLU A 52 -18.87 -5.81 -2.50
CA GLU A 52 -19.86 -6.05 -3.47
C GLU A 52 -19.23 -5.85 -4.78
N SER A 53 -18.27 -5.04 -4.80
CA SER A 53 -17.73 -4.81 -6.05
C SER A 53 -17.02 -6.00 -6.46
N ALA A 54 -16.65 -6.67 -5.60
CA ALA A 54 -15.90 -7.73 -5.95
C ALA A 54 -16.63 -8.54 -6.87
N GLY A 55 -17.55 -8.37 -6.84
CA GLY A 55 -18.04 -9.17 -7.75
C GLY A 55 -17.01 -9.59 -8.62
N GLU A 56 -16.45 -9.27 -8.18
CA GLU A 56 -15.77 -9.65 -8.66
C GLU A 56 -15.60 -10.30 -8.69
#